data_107cd9f4909c434588ebdaf62181a2aa
#
_entry.id   107cd9f4909c434588ebdaf62181a2aa
#
_cell.length_a   1.000
_cell.length_b   1.000
_cell.length_c   1.000
_cell.angle_alpha   90.00
_cell.angle_beta   90.00
_cell.angle_gamma   90.00
#
_symmetry.space_group_name_H-M   'P 1'
#
loop_
_entity.id
_entity.type
_entity.pdbx_description
1 polymer ?
#
loop_
_entity_poly.entity_id
_entity_poly.type
_entity_poly.pdbx_seq_one_letter_code
_entity_poly.pdbx_strand_id
1 'polypeptide(L)' 'TQPFCYCKNLKLVDCEMLNTDLCFERSEVQANITSYIESIKNPLSGVIRVPEVGKIIFDIPQAKGKILKNKENL' A
#
# COMPACT_ATOMS: atom_id res chain seq x y z
N THR A 1 -4.14 -12.81 4.62
CA THR A 1 -3.15 -12.93 3.54
C THR A 1 -2.33 -11.66 3.41
N GLN A 2 -1.03 -11.78 3.38
CA GLN A 2 -0.12 -10.64 3.27
C GLN A 2 0.47 -10.58 1.87
N PRO A 3 -0.15 -9.86 0.96
CA PRO A 3 0.42 -9.75 -0.38
C PRO A 3 1.61 -8.79 -0.38
N PHE A 4 2.63 -9.14 -1.13
CA PHE A 4 3.76 -8.26 -1.38
C PHE A 4 4.51 -7.84 -0.13
N CYS A 5 4.96 -8.82 0.68
CA CYS A 5 5.84 -8.48 1.77
C CYS A 5 7.30 -8.67 1.35
N TYR A 6 8.16 -7.79 1.87
CA TYR A 6 9.61 -7.83 1.64
C TYR A 6 9.99 -7.73 0.17
N CYS A 7 9.22 -7.00 -0.62
CA CYS A 7 9.51 -6.81 -2.03
C CYS A 7 10.39 -5.60 -2.26
N LYS A 8 11.23 -5.65 -3.29
CA LYS A 8 12.03 -4.50 -3.70
C LYS A 8 11.64 -4.09 -5.09
N ASN A 9 11.59 -2.80 -5.32
CA ASN A 9 11.29 -2.24 -6.63
C ASN A 9 9.97 -2.76 -7.20
N LEU A 10 9.01 -2.96 -6.32
CA LEU A 10 7.71 -3.44 -6.74
C LEU A 10 6.94 -2.32 -7.43
N LYS A 11 6.35 -2.61 -8.56
CA LYS A 11 5.56 -1.64 -9.29
C LYS A 11 4.23 -2.25 -9.70
N LEU A 12 3.16 -1.60 -9.29
CA LEU A 12 1.80 -2.05 -9.61
C LEU A 12 1.07 -0.92 -10.31
N VAL A 13 0.42 -1.23 -11.43
CA VAL A 13 -0.30 -0.24 -12.22
C VAL A 13 -1.76 -0.68 -12.34
N ASP A 14 -2.65 0.16 -11.83
CA ASP A 14 -4.10 -0.04 -11.93
C ASP A 14 -4.54 -1.42 -11.48
N CYS A 15 -4.06 -1.84 -10.31
CA CYS A 15 -4.35 -3.17 -9.77
C CYS A 15 -5.46 -3.12 -8.75
N GLU A 16 -6.25 -4.18 -8.70
CA GLU A 16 -7.22 -4.39 -7.64
C GLU A 16 -6.63 -5.27 -6.56
N MET A 17 -6.93 -4.93 -5.32
CA MET A 17 -6.40 -5.66 -4.17
C MET A 17 -7.58 -6.08 -3.30
N LEU A 18 -8.25 -7.15 -3.68
CA LEU A 18 -9.45 -7.59 -2.99
C LEU A 18 -9.10 -8.50 -1.83
N ASN A 19 -9.77 -8.32 -0.69
CA ASN A 19 -9.62 -9.18 0.49
C ASN A 19 -8.16 -9.28 0.93
N THR A 20 -7.48 -8.12 1.00
CA THR A 20 -6.06 -8.08 1.32
C THR A 20 -5.83 -7.28 2.60
N ASP A 21 -5.02 -7.85 3.48
CA ASP A 21 -4.62 -7.14 4.68
C ASP A 21 -3.11 -7.18 4.84
N LEU A 22 -2.57 -6.26 5.63
CA LEU A 22 -1.15 -6.12 5.90
C LEU A 22 -0.31 -6.07 4.63
N CYS A 23 -0.81 -5.30 3.65
CA CYS A 23 -0.17 -5.20 2.34
C CYS A 23 1.15 -4.45 2.42
N PHE A 24 2.08 -4.84 1.57
CA PHE A 24 3.32 -4.10 1.34
C PHE A 24 4.25 -4.03 2.54
N GLU A 25 4.13 -4.98 3.47
CA GLU A 25 4.98 -4.97 4.66
C GLU A 25 6.46 -5.00 4.25
N ARG A 26 7.22 -4.03 4.74
CA ARG A 26 8.66 -3.88 4.49
C ARG A 26 9.00 -3.93 3.00
N SER A 27 8.16 -3.33 2.18
CA SER A 27 8.36 -3.34 0.73
C SER A 27 8.69 -1.95 0.20
N GLU A 28 9.48 -1.92 -0.86
CA GLU A 28 9.73 -0.71 -1.65
C GLU A 28 8.77 -0.76 -2.82
N VAL A 29 7.81 0.15 -2.85
CA VAL A 29 6.70 -0.02 -3.76
C VAL A 29 6.26 1.30 -4.39
N GLN A 30 5.94 1.24 -5.68
CA GLN A 30 5.22 2.28 -6.40
C GLN A 30 3.94 1.63 -6.89
N ALA A 31 2.82 2.01 -6.32
CA ALA A 31 1.58 1.34 -6.62
C ALA A 31 0.46 2.31 -6.92
N ASN A 32 -0.34 1.98 -7.91
CA ASN A 32 -1.57 2.68 -8.20
C ASN A 32 -2.68 1.65 -8.12
N ILE A 33 -3.44 1.71 -7.04
CA ILE A 33 -4.45 0.71 -6.73
C ILE A 33 -5.82 1.28 -7.03
N THR A 34 -6.68 0.47 -7.59
CA THR A 34 -8.01 0.93 -8.00
C THR A 34 -9.12 0.43 -7.10
N SER A 35 -8.80 -0.33 -6.08
CA SER A 35 -9.80 -0.87 -5.15
C SER A 35 -9.44 -0.53 -3.73
N TYR A 36 -10.36 -0.85 -2.82
CA TYR A 36 -10.13 -0.72 -1.38
C TYR A 36 -9.06 -1.72 -0.93
N ILE A 37 -8.22 -1.30 0.00
CA ILE A 37 -7.25 -2.18 0.68
C ILE A 37 -7.62 -2.24 2.15
N GLU A 38 -7.67 -3.43 2.72
CA GLU A 38 -8.05 -3.57 4.12
C GLU A 38 -7.02 -2.98 5.06
N SER A 39 -5.75 -3.25 4.84
CA SER A 39 -4.71 -2.63 5.66
C SER A 39 -3.38 -2.63 4.92
N ILE A 40 -2.54 -1.65 5.28
CA ILE A 40 -1.18 -1.52 4.76
C ILE A 40 -0.27 -1.41 5.96
N LYS A 41 0.83 -2.16 5.94
CA LYS A 41 1.74 -2.19 7.07
C LYS A 41 3.17 -1.93 6.63
N ASN A 42 3.76 -0.89 7.21
CA ASN A 42 5.20 -0.60 7.12
C ASN A 42 5.79 -0.65 5.71
N PRO A 43 5.25 0.07 4.74
CA PRO A 43 5.94 0.19 3.46
C PRO A 43 7.23 0.97 3.66
N LEU A 44 8.33 0.47 3.13
CA LEU A 44 9.63 1.08 3.39
C LEU A 44 9.85 2.35 2.60
N SER A 45 9.43 2.37 1.35
CA SER A 45 9.64 3.53 0.51
C SER A 45 8.68 3.53 -0.66
N GLY A 46 8.62 4.66 -1.36
CA GLY A 46 7.79 4.79 -2.53
C GLY A 46 6.43 5.39 -2.21
N VAL A 47 5.50 5.23 -3.13
CA VAL A 47 4.18 5.83 -3.00
C VAL A 47 3.12 4.79 -3.34
N ILE A 48 2.11 4.71 -2.51
CA ILE A 48 0.95 3.86 -2.76
C ILE A 48 -0.25 4.77 -2.93
N ARG A 49 -0.83 4.78 -4.12
CA ARG A 49 -2.06 5.53 -4.39
C ARG A 49 -3.23 4.55 -4.33
N VAL A 50 -4.18 4.86 -3.49
CA VAL A 50 -5.29 3.95 -3.24
C VAL A 50 -6.54 4.78 -2.98
N PRO A 51 -7.72 4.36 -3.51
CA PRO A 51 -8.94 5.13 -3.25
C PRO A 51 -9.32 5.14 -1.79
N GLU A 52 -9.15 4.00 -1.13
CA GLU A 52 -9.49 3.92 0.28
C GLU A 52 -8.78 2.76 0.92
N VAL A 53 -8.34 2.95 2.16
CA VAL A 53 -7.67 1.91 2.94
C VAL A 53 -8.27 1.90 4.33
N GLY A 54 -8.47 0.71 4.86
CA GLY A 54 -9.11 0.57 6.16
C GLY A 54 -8.20 0.89 7.33
N LYS A 55 -6.97 0.40 7.30
CA LYS A 55 -6.05 0.58 8.41
C LYS A 55 -4.64 0.75 7.89
N ILE A 56 -3.92 1.70 8.46
CA ILE A 56 -2.53 1.96 8.09
C ILE A 56 -1.69 1.78 9.34
N ILE A 57 -0.65 0.96 9.24
CA ILE A 57 0.21 0.66 10.38
C ILE A 57 1.64 1.08 10.05
N PHE A 58 2.17 1.99 10.84
CA PHE A 58 3.57 2.40 10.78
C PHE A 58 4.15 2.20 12.17
N ASP A 59 4.72 1.05 12.45
CA ASP A 59 5.25 0.79 13.79
C ASP A 59 6.75 0.51 13.80
N ILE A 60 7.43 0.75 12.68
CA ILE A 60 8.90 0.70 12.66
C ILE A 60 9.44 2.00 12.07
N PRO A 61 10.60 2.46 12.54
CA PRO A 61 11.12 3.74 12.05
C PRO A 61 11.56 3.73 10.60
N GLN A 62 11.83 2.56 10.04
CA GLN A 62 12.23 2.45 8.64
C GLN A 62 11.07 2.59 7.66
N ALA A 63 9.84 2.56 8.13
CA ALA A 63 8.68 2.62 7.26
C ALA A 63 8.43 4.06 6.82
N LYS A 64 8.93 4.43 5.66
CA LYS A 64 8.87 5.79 5.14
C LYS A 64 8.10 5.90 3.84
N GLY A 65 7.41 4.86 3.44
CA GLY A 65 6.57 4.93 2.27
C GLY A 65 5.40 5.87 2.48
N LYS A 66 4.88 6.42 1.39
CA LYS A 66 3.77 7.35 1.44
C LYS A 66 2.51 6.69 0.93
N ILE A 67 1.41 6.97 1.60
CA ILE A 67 0.11 6.46 1.18
C ILE A 67 -0.76 7.66 0.85
N LEU A 68 -1.21 7.74 -0.40
CA LEU A 68 -2.06 8.82 -0.86
C LEU A 68 -3.44 8.27 -1.13
N LYS A 69 -4.42 8.79 -0.44
CA LYS A 69 -5.81 8.38 -0.65
C LYS A 69 -6.35 9.15 -1.83
N ASN A 70 -6.59 8.42 -2.88
CA ASN A 70 -6.94 8.97 -4.17
C ASN A 70 -8.42 9.14 -4.30
N LYS A 71 -9.03 9.89 -3.40
CA LYS A 71 -10.45 10.08 -3.48
C LYS A 71 -10.80 10.95 -4.64
N GLU A 72 -11.77 10.49 -5.38
CA GLU A 72 -12.31 11.31 -6.42
C GLU A 72 -13.17 12.37 -5.82
N ASN A 73 -12.77 13.58 -5.99
CA ASN A 73 -13.58 14.69 -5.53
C ASN A 73 -14.26 15.30 -6.67
N LEU A 74 -15.50 15.18 -6.66
CA LEU A 74 -16.26 15.77 -7.77
C LEU A 74 -17.05 16.95 -7.32
#